data_1ededbdf39357a03c04cb66a17b417a9
#
_entry.id   1ededbdf39357a03c04cb66a17b417a9
#
_cell.length_a   1.000
_cell.length_b   1.000
_cell.length_c   1.000
_cell.angle_alpha   90.00
_cell.angle_beta   90.00
_cell.angle_gamma   90.00
#
_symmetry.space_group_name_H-M   'P 1'
#
loop_
_entity.id
_entity.type
_entity.pdbx_description
1 polymer ?
#
loop_
_entity_poly.entity_id
_entity_poly.type
_entity_poly.pdbx_seq_one_letter_code
_entity_poly.pdbx_strand_id
1 'polypeptide(L)'
;MARITVETLIKNVVDKLRASRTAAISSVVQNGNEYTLNTLKTFDIEKGNFISVLGFSVYVVEVVENVSIKVETSNDLTTAVEWEALQPYFYYGDPIDMNNEITAGSNDQDTKYPAVIMFEVKRSKYSIQRSDLIDFTPRLRLFFMDQANYSDSTINDLYKTVDSMQDLAEEFINQLGITPHIYVQDSDYNLNKHSKWGVKVIRSSRQQSETLFDNNLTGVEIEIDVPIAKSLQFSCLC
;
A
#
# COMPACT_ATOMS: atom_id res chain seq x y z
N MET A 1 -13.86 6.10 -27.67
CA MET A 1 -13.40 5.20 -26.60
C MET A 1 -12.31 5.92 -25.82
N ALA A 2 -12.43 5.98 -24.50
CA ALA A 2 -11.39 6.58 -23.67
C ALA A 2 -10.14 5.67 -23.70
N ARG A 3 -8.97 6.28 -23.88
CA ARG A 3 -7.68 5.56 -23.82
C ARG A 3 -7.36 5.29 -22.36
N ILE A 4 -7.09 4.03 -22.00
CA ILE A 4 -6.68 3.66 -20.64
C ILE A 4 -5.15 3.69 -20.62
N THR A 5 -4.55 4.42 -19.67
CA THR A 5 -3.11 4.41 -19.42
C THR A 5 -2.74 3.24 -18.50
N VAL A 6 -1.45 2.87 -18.49
CA VAL A 6 -0.94 1.86 -17.52
C VAL A 6 -1.22 2.30 -16.10
N GLU A 7 -0.98 3.57 -15.79
CA GLU A 7 -1.29 4.19 -14.51
C GLU A 7 -2.76 3.97 -14.11
N THR A 8 -3.70 4.34 -14.98
CA THR A 8 -5.15 4.17 -14.71
C THR A 8 -5.50 2.70 -14.49
N LEU A 9 -4.89 1.79 -15.25
CA LEU A 9 -5.11 0.36 -15.10
C LEU A 9 -4.63 -0.14 -13.72
N ILE A 10 -3.41 0.22 -13.34
CA ILE A 10 -2.83 -0.17 -12.05
C ILE A 10 -3.61 0.48 -10.90
N LYS A 11 -3.95 1.76 -11.01
CA LYS A 11 -4.82 2.43 -10.04
C LYS A 11 -6.12 1.67 -9.83
N ASN A 12 -6.81 1.25 -10.91
CA ASN A 12 -8.05 0.47 -10.82
C ASN A 12 -7.87 -0.90 -10.12
N VAL A 13 -6.67 -1.47 -10.18
CA VAL A 13 -6.33 -2.69 -9.42
C VAL A 13 -6.12 -2.35 -7.95
N VAL A 14 -5.36 -1.29 -7.66
CA VAL A 14 -5.10 -0.83 -6.28
C VAL A 14 -6.39 -0.42 -5.57
N ASP A 15 -7.31 0.26 -6.25
CA ASP A 15 -8.60 0.68 -5.69
C ASP A 15 -9.51 -0.52 -5.29
N LYS A 16 -9.15 -1.74 -5.68
CA LYS A 16 -9.86 -2.97 -5.27
C LYS A 16 -9.21 -3.68 -4.08
N LEU A 17 -7.97 -3.31 -3.74
CA LEU A 17 -7.28 -3.89 -2.61
C LEU A 17 -8.00 -3.51 -1.31
N ARG A 18 -8.11 -4.46 -0.38
CA ARG A 18 -8.79 -4.28 0.90
C ARG A 18 -10.25 -3.81 0.83
N ALA A 19 -10.85 -3.72 -0.37
CA ALA A 19 -12.21 -3.21 -0.56
C ALA A 19 -13.31 -3.99 0.19
N SER A 20 -13.02 -5.20 0.68
CA SER A 20 -13.95 -6.05 1.42
C SER A 20 -13.46 -6.39 2.84
N ARG A 21 -12.43 -5.73 3.35
CA ARG A 21 -11.86 -6.01 4.67
C ARG A 21 -12.57 -5.22 5.75
N THR A 22 -13.84 -5.58 5.99
CA THR A 22 -14.64 -5.10 7.11
C THR A 22 -14.84 -6.22 8.12
N ALA A 23 -14.88 -5.90 9.40
CA ALA A 23 -15.23 -6.86 10.42
C ALA A 23 -16.12 -6.26 11.48
N ALA A 24 -17.06 -7.09 11.97
CA ALA A 24 -17.97 -6.72 13.04
C ALA A 24 -17.22 -6.54 14.37
N ILE A 25 -17.63 -5.53 15.13
CA ILE A 25 -17.20 -5.27 16.49
C ILE A 25 -18.27 -5.85 17.42
N SER A 26 -17.87 -6.78 18.28
CA SER A 26 -18.81 -7.41 19.22
C SER A 26 -19.04 -6.55 20.47
N SER A 27 -18.06 -5.78 20.89
CA SER A 27 -18.16 -4.80 21.96
C SER A 27 -17.02 -3.79 21.91
N VAL A 28 -17.26 -2.61 22.46
CA VAL A 28 -16.28 -1.53 22.61
C VAL A 28 -16.08 -1.24 24.08
N VAL A 29 -14.83 -1.16 24.52
CA VAL A 29 -14.46 -0.77 25.89
C VAL A 29 -13.63 0.50 25.81
N GLN A 30 -14.12 1.57 26.42
CA GLN A 30 -13.44 2.88 26.47
C GLN A 30 -12.61 3.04 27.74
N ASN A 31 -11.39 3.57 27.59
CA ASN A 31 -10.54 3.97 28.68
C ASN A 31 -9.85 5.31 28.33
N GLY A 32 -10.48 6.42 28.68
CA GLY A 32 -10.03 7.74 28.25
C GLY A 32 -10.16 7.91 26.72
N ASN A 33 -9.05 8.21 26.04
CA ASN A 33 -8.97 8.32 24.58
C ASN A 33 -8.63 6.98 23.88
N GLU A 34 -8.45 5.91 24.65
CA GLU A 34 -8.21 4.58 24.10
C GLU A 34 -9.50 3.77 24.06
N TYR A 35 -9.72 3.08 22.95
CA TYR A 35 -10.86 2.21 22.74
C TYR A 35 -10.37 0.81 22.38
N THR A 36 -10.87 -0.21 23.08
CA THR A 36 -10.63 -1.60 22.74
C THR A 36 -11.85 -2.13 21.96
N LEU A 37 -11.65 -2.41 20.68
CA LEU A 37 -12.64 -2.96 19.76
C LEU A 37 -12.51 -4.48 19.78
N ASN A 38 -13.45 -5.20 20.41
CA ASN A 38 -13.45 -6.64 20.41
C ASN A 38 -14.00 -7.16 19.07
N THR A 39 -13.17 -7.89 18.32
CA THR A 39 -13.48 -8.39 16.98
C THR A 39 -12.84 -9.76 16.76
N LEU A 40 -13.52 -10.63 16.02
CA LEU A 40 -13.02 -11.97 15.70
C LEU A 40 -12.11 -12.01 14.46
N LYS A 41 -11.93 -10.87 13.81
CA LYS A 41 -11.04 -10.74 12.63
C LYS A 41 -10.22 -9.48 12.77
N THR A 42 -8.93 -9.63 12.73
CA THR A 42 -7.97 -8.51 12.74
C THR A 42 -7.23 -8.37 11.42
N PHE A 43 -7.45 -9.35 10.50
CA PHE A 43 -6.75 -9.42 9.21
C PHE A 43 -5.22 -9.24 9.39
N ASP A 44 -4.62 -8.43 8.53
CA ASP A 44 -3.21 -8.03 8.53
C ASP A 44 -2.98 -6.66 9.20
N ILE A 45 -3.89 -6.25 10.09
CA ILE A 45 -3.74 -5.00 10.84
C ILE A 45 -2.73 -5.19 11.96
N GLU A 46 -1.78 -4.27 12.04
CA GLU A 46 -0.71 -4.25 13.04
C GLU A 46 -0.68 -2.93 13.80
N LYS A 47 0.02 -2.92 14.92
CA LYS A 47 0.30 -1.68 15.66
C LYS A 47 0.98 -0.66 14.75
N GLY A 48 0.48 0.57 14.76
CA GLY A 48 0.98 1.65 13.90
C GLY A 48 0.15 1.87 12.64
N ASN A 49 -0.71 0.91 12.27
CA ASN A 49 -1.63 1.10 11.15
C ASN A 49 -2.76 2.06 11.54
N PHE A 50 -3.50 2.50 10.53
CA PHE A 50 -4.78 3.19 10.69
C PHE A 50 -5.91 2.32 10.17
N ILE A 51 -7.06 2.39 10.83
CA ILE A 51 -8.30 1.75 10.40
C ILE A 51 -9.43 2.77 10.38
N SER A 52 -10.49 2.50 9.63
CA SER A 52 -11.70 3.33 9.64
C SER A 52 -12.71 2.75 10.61
N VAL A 53 -13.22 3.57 11.52
CA VAL A 53 -14.29 3.25 12.46
C VAL A 53 -15.28 4.39 12.47
N LEU A 54 -16.55 4.14 12.18
CA LEU A 54 -17.59 5.18 12.03
C LEU A 54 -17.21 6.31 11.05
N GLY A 55 -16.36 6.01 10.05
CA GLY A 55 -15.84 6.98 9.09
C GLY A 55 -14.67 7.83 9.59
N PHE A 56 -14.18 7.59 10.81
CA PHE A 56 -12.97 8.22 11.33
C PHE A 56 -11.77 7.32 11.08
N SER A 57 -10.65 7.91 10.61
CA SER A 57 -9.35 7.23 10.62
C SER A 57 -8.80 7.24 12.04
N VAL A 58 -8.53 6.07 12.60
CA VAL A 58 -8.06 5.91 13.98
C VAL A 58 -6.78 5.11 14.04
N TYR A 59 -5.87 5.53 14.92
CA TYR A 59 -4.55 4.93 15.09
C TYR A 59 -4.61 3.66 15.91
N VAL A 60 -3.99 2.58 15.44
CA VAL A 60 -3.91 1.28 16.10
C VAL A 60 -2.72 1.26 17.07
N VAL A 61 -3.01 1.14 18.35
CA VAL A 61 -2.01 1.09 19.43
C VAL A 61 -1.55 -0.32 19.71
N GLU A 62 -2.48 -1.28 19.62
CA GLU A 62 -2.20 -2.69 19.93
C GLU A 62 -3.18 -3.59 19.17
N VAL A 63 -2.71 -4.75 18.75
CA VAL A 63 -3.54 -5.80 18.16
C VAL A 63 -3.34 -7.10 18.91
N VAL A 64 -4.43 -7.73 19.32
CA VAL A 64 -4.45 -9.11 19.79
C VAL A 64 -5.17 -9.91 18.70
N GLU A 65 -4.41 -10.71 17.98
CA GLU A 65 -4.87 -11.41 16.77
C GLU A 65 -6.19 -12.16 17.00
N ASN A 66 -7.17 -11.85 16.13
CA ASN A 66 -8.52 -12.42 16.15
C ASN A 66 -9.26 -12.29 17.52
N VAL A 67 -8.88 -11.31 18.33
CA VAL A 67 -9.51 -11.03 19.64
C VAL A 67 -9.91 -9.56 19.74
N SER A 68 -8.96 -8.63 19.55
CA SER A 68 -9.25 -7.21 19.71
C SER A 68 -8.23 -6.30 18.98
N ILE A 69 -8.69 -5.10 18.67
CA ILE A 69 -7.86 -3.99 18.19
C ILE A 69 -8.02 -2.84 19.18
N LYS A 70 -6.91 -2.35 19.72
CA LYS A 70 -6.89 -1.17 20.58
C LYS A 70 -6.49 0.05 19.75
N VAL A 71 -7.31 1.08 19.78
CA VAL A 71 -7.11 2.31 19.01
C VAL A 71 -7.09 3.53 19.92
N GLU A 72 -6.41 4.59 19.48
CA GLU A 72 -6.39 5.88 20.16
C GLU A 72 -7.04 6.94 19.29
N THR A 73 -8.02 7.66 19.86
CA THR A 73 -8.71 8.74 19.17
C THR A 73 -9.44 9.65 20.18
N SER A 74 -9.65 10.89 19.79
CA SER A 74 -10.54 11.82 20.50
C SER A 74 -12.01 11.68 20.11
N ASN A 75 -12.33 10.90 19.07
CA ASN A 75 -13.70 10.67 18.61
C ASN A 75 -14.38 9.61 19.47
N ASP A 76 -15.69 9.74 19.67
CA ASP A 76 -16.48 8.74 20.38
C ASP A 76 -16.77 7.52 19.49
N LEU A 77 -16.23 6.37 19.88
CA LEU A 77 -16.41 5.09 19.18
C LEU A 77 -17.35 4.11 19.91
N THR A 78 -18.03 4.54 20.98
CA THR A 78 -18.85 3.65 21.82
C THR A 78 -20.00 2.95 21.07
N THR A 79 -20.45 3.54 19.96
CA THR A 79 -21.52 2.99 19.11
C THR A 79 -21.00 2.22 17.89
N ALA A 80 -19.69 2.00 17.78
CA ALA A 80 -19.11 1.31 16.64
C ALA A 80 -19.55 -0.17 16.60
N VAL A 81 -20.03 -0.59 15.44
CA VAL A 81 -20.51 -1.96 15.18
C VAL A 81 -19.62 -2.71 14.19
N GLU A 82 -18.78 -1.98 13.47
CA GLU A 82 -17.83 -2.52 12.49
C GLU A 82 -16.62 -1.60 12.36
N TRP A 83 -15.54 -2.17 11.87
CA TRP A 83 -14.35 -1.44 11.45
C TRP A 83 -13.96 -1.88 10.04
N GLU A 84 -13.22 -1.05 9.34
CA GLU A 84 -12.80 -1.24 7.95
C GLU A 84 -11.31 -0.96 7.82
N ALA A 85 -10.59 -1.83 7.10
CA ALA A 85 -9.19 -1.56 6.75
C ALA A 85 -9.13 -0.43 5.72
N LEU A 86 -8.22 0.52 5.91
CA LEU A 86 -8.04 1.60 4.94
C LEU A 86 -7.55 1.06 3.60
N GLN A 87 -8.14 1.57 2.53
CA GLN A 87 -7.67 1.30 1.17
C GLN A 87 -6.31 1.94 0.97
N PRO A 88 -5.40 1.27 0.24
CA PRO A 88 -4.10 1.85 -0.02
C PRO A 88 -4.21 3.08 -0.93
N TYR A 89 -3.46 4.11 -0.58
CA TYR A 89 -3.30 5.30 -1.42
C TYR A 89 -2.40 4.98 -2.60
N PHE A 90 -2.83 5.30 -3.83
CA PHE A 90 -2.04 5.08 -5.03
C PHE A 90 -1.32 6.36 -5.45
N TYR A 91 0.00 6.26 -5.60
CA TYR A 91 0.84 7.32 -6.11
C TYR A 91 1.54 6.89 -7.41
N TYR A 92 1.57 7.81 -8.40
CA TYR A 92 2.31 7.65 -9.63
C TYR A 92 3.11 8.91 -9.96
N GLY A 93 4.42 8.77 -10.16
CA GLY A 93 5.29 9.89 -10.52
C GLY A 93 6.75 9.65 -10.17
N ASP A 94 7.48 10.73 -9.91
CA ASP A 94 8.85 10.65 -9.45
C ASP A 94 8.95 10.73 -7.89
N PRO A 95 10.10 10.35 -7.30
CA PRO A 95 10.26 10.35 -5.85
C PRO A 95 10.12 11.72 -5.17
N ILE A 96 10.43 12.82 -5.88
CA ILE A 96 10.37 14.16 -5.32
C ILE A 96 8.92 14.62 -5.24
N ASP A 97 8.17 14.45 -6.32
CA ASP A 97 6.74 14.79 -6.37
C ASP A 97 5.97 13.94 -5.35
N MET A 98 6.30 12.65 -5.23
CA MET A 98 5.74 11.76 -4.24
C MET A 98 5.97 12.28 -2.82
N ASN A 99 7.21 12.65 -2.46
CA ASN A 99 7.51 13.17 -1.14
C ASN A 99 6.66 14.41 -0.85
N ASN A 100 6.58 15.33 -1.81
CA ASN A 100 5.78 16.52 -1.69
C ASN A 100 4.28 16.21 -1.52
N GLU A 101 3.74 15.24 -2.27
CA GLU A 101 2.34 14.85 -2.19
C GLU A 101 2.01 14.15 -0.87
N ILE A 102 2.88 13.27 -0.39
CA ILE A 102 2.68 12.56 0.88
C ILE A 102 2.80 13.52 2.06
N THR A 103 3.72 14.50 2.01
CA THR A 103 3.93 15.46 3.09
C THR A 103 3.03 16.69 3.01
N ALA A 104 2.46 17.00 1.83
CA ALA A 104 1.55 18.10 1.65
C ALA A 104 0.22 17.86 2.37
N GLY A 105 -0.03 18.61 3.41
CA GLY A 105 -1.24 18.55 4.22
C GLY A 105 -1.04 17.74 5.50
N SER A 106 -0.49 18.37 6.52
CA SER A 106 -0.21 17.76 7.83
C SER A 106 -1.43 17.14 8.54
N ASN A 107 -2.65 17.42 8.08
CA ASN A 107 -3.88 16.89 8.67
C ASN A 107 -4.43 15.63 7.98
N ASP A 108 -3.92 15.26 6.78
CA ASP A 108 -4.41 14.14 5.98
C ASP A 108 -3.35 13.03 5.79
N GLN A 109 -2.23 13.11 6.50
CA GLN A 109 -1.15 12.09 6.37
C GLN A 109 -1.63 10.70 6.71
N ASP A 110 -2.51 10.59 7.71
CA ASP A 110 -3.03 9.31 8.21
C ASP A 110 -3.88 8.54 7.18
N THR A 111 -4.42 9.25 6.18
CA THR A 111 -5.23 8.64 5.10
C THR A 111 -4.41 8.22 3.88
N LYS A 112 -3.12 8.55 3.84
CA LYS A 112 -2.21 8.25 2.72
C LYS A 112 -1.43 6.94 2.89
N TYR A 113 -1.68 6.22 3.97
CA TYR A 113 -1.09 4.93 4.25
C TYR A 113 -2.14 3.86 4.54
N PRO A 114 -1.88 2.60 4.15
CA PRO A 114 -0.71 2.16 3.39
C PRO A 114 -0.68 2.76 1.97
N ALA A 115 0.49 2.89 1.38
CA ALA A 115 0.69 3.48 0.06
C ALA A 115 1.18 2.44 -0.96
N VAL A 116 0.62 2.48 -2.17
CA VAL A 116 1.16 1.78 -3.34
C VAL A 116 1.76 2.82 -4.28
N ILE A 117 3.08 2.77 -4.43
CA ILE A 117 3.84 3.74 -5.18
C ILE A 117 4.33 3.09 -6.47
N MET A 118 4.00 3.71 -7.61
CA MET A 118 4.49 3.30 -8.91
C MET A 118 5.35 4.42 -9.51
N PHE A 119 6.63 4.15 -9.70
CA PHE A 119 7.48 5.08 -10.44
C PHE A 119 7.24 4.97 -11.94
N GLU A 120 7.57 6.05 -12.66
CA GLU A 120 7.40 6.14 -14.10
C GLU A 120 7.96 4.91 -14.83
N VAL A 121 7.16 4.34 -15.75
CA VAL A 121 7.53 3.16 -16.52
C VAL A 121 8.56 3.54 -17.58
N LYS A 122 9.83 3.23 -17.32
CA LYS A 122 10.95 3.58 -18.21
C LYS A 122 11.29 2.53 -19.26
N ARG A 123 10.71 1.31 -19.15
CA ARG A 123 10.99 0.19 -20.06
C ARG A 123 9.71 -0.52 -20.45
N SER A 124 9.54 -0.72 -21.75
CA SER A 124 8.42 -1.47 -22.32
C SER A 124 8.92 -2.33 -23.46
N LYS A 125 8.41 -3.55 -23.55
CA LYS A 125 8.64 -4.44 -24.68
C LYS A 125 7.39 -4.43 -25.56
N TYR A 126 7.59 -4.34 -26.86
CA TYR A 126 6.53 -4.50 -27.84
C TYR A 126 6.80 -5.77 -28.63
N SER A 127 5.84 -6.66 -28.72
CA SER A 127 5.89 -7.79 -29.63
C SER A 127 4.88 -7.62 -30.76
N ILE A 128 5.33 -7.78 -31.99
CA ILE A 128 4.47 -7.78 -33.18
C ILE A 128 4.20 -9.26 -33.49
N GLN A 129 2.97 -9.72 -33.20
CA GLN A 129 2.52 -11.01 -33.64
C GLN A 129 1.95 -10.94 -35.06
N ARG A 130 1.91 -12.08 -35.79
CA ARG A 130 1.43 -12.17 -37.18
C ARG A 130 -0.02 -11.67 -37.42
N SER A 131 -0.78 -11.37 -36.35
CA SER A 131 -2.19 -10.96 -36.40
C SER A 131 -2.40 -9.45 -36.19
N ASP A 132 -1.42 -8.59 -36.46
CA ASP A 132 -1.50 -7.14 -36.23
C ASP A 132 -1.79 -6.73 -34.76
N LEU A 133 -1.78 -7.68 -33.85
CA LEU A 133 -1.92 -7.43 -32.42
C LEU A 133 -0.53 -7.11 -31.85
N ILE A 134 -0.32 -5.90 -31.41
CA ILE A 134 0.86 -5.50 -30.66
C ILE A 134 0.57 -5.75 -29.20
N ASP A 135 1.23 -6.73 -28.62
CA ASP A 135 1.23 -6.90 -27.16
C ASP A 135 2.22 -5.92 -26.56
N PHE A 136 1.75 -5.21 -25.57
CA PHE A 136 2.56 -4.26 -24.82
C PHE A 136 2.85 -4.82 -23.43
N THR A 137 4.13 -4.96 -23.11
CA THR A 137 4.56 -5.50 -21.81
C THR A 137 5.38 -4.45 -21.07
N PRO A 138 4.77 -3.60 -20.25
CA PRO A 138 5.50 -2.71 -19.37
C PRO A 138 6.15 -3.51 -18.25
N ARG A 139 7.36 -3.13 -17.87
CA ARG A 139 7.98 -3.57 -16.63
C ARG A 139 7.62 -2.59 -15.54
N LEU A 140 6.86 -3.05 -14.57
CA LEU A 140 6.41 -2.26 -13.44
C LEU A 140 7.35 -2.45 -12.26
N ARG A 141 7.58 -1.37 -11.54
CA ARG A 141 8.23 -1.35 -10.24
C ARG A 141 7.30 -0.66 -9.25
N LEU A 142 6.79 -1.43 -8.31
CA LEU A 142 5.77 -1.01 -7.36
C LEU A 142 6.31 -1.19 -5.94
N PHE A 143 6.03 -0.21 -5.10
CA PHE A 143 6.38 -0.23 -3.69
C PHE A 143 5.10 -0.22 -2.87
N PHE A 144 4.95 -1.21 -2.00
CA PHE A 144 3.87 -1.31 -1.03
C PHE A 144 4.46 -0.90 0.32
N MET A 145 4.11 0.28 0.77
CA MET A 145 4.77 0.93 1.89
C MET A 145 3.78 1.38 2.94
N ASP A 146 4.19 1.26 4.20
CA ASP A 146 3.48 1.84 5.31
C ASP A 146 4.41 2.73 6.13
N GLN A 147 3.83 3.66 6.88
CA GLN A 147 4.58 4.53 7.76
C GLN A 147 5.03 3.73 8.99
N ALA A 148 6.27 3.93 9.43
CA ALA A 148 6.82 3.31 10.62
C ALA A 148 7.55 4.34 11.49
N ASN A 149 7.36 4.25 12.80
CA ASN A 149 8.11 5.06 13.75
C ASN A 149 9.41 4.35 14.14
N TYR A 150 10.52 4.69 13.47
CA TYR A 150 11.81 4.03 13.70
C TYR A 150 12.41 4.27 15.09
N SER A 151 11.96 5.30 15.83
CA SER A 151 12.43 5.58 17.19
C SER A 151 11.76 4.68 18.22
N ASP A 152 10.50 4.30 18.00
CA ASP A 152 9.67 3.59 18.98
C ASP A 152 9.37 2.13 18.57
N SER A 153 9.64 1.79 17.29
CA SER A 153 9.41 0.43 16.79
C SER A 153 10.61 -0.47 17.04
N THR A 154 10.34 -1.67 17.54
CA THR A 154 11.34 -2.73 17.57
C THR A 154 11.59 -3.28 16.18
N ILE A 155 12.68 -4.02 15.99
CA ILE A 155 12.95 -4.69 14.71
C ILE A 155 11.83 -5.69 14.34
N ASN A 156 11.21 -6.31 15.32
CA ASN A 156 10.08 -7.23 15.09
C ASN A 156 8.82 -6.49 14.61
N ASP A 157 8.55 -5.29 15.13
CA ASP A 157 7.42 -4.48 14.67
C ASP A 157 7.62 -4.05 13.21
N LEU A 158 8.86 -3.70 12.83
CA LEU A 158 9.18 -3.38 11.43
C LEU A 158 9.00 -4.60 10.51
N TYR A 159 9.37 -5.80 10.95
CA TYR A 159 9.15 -7.02 10.16
C TYR A 159 7.67 -7.36 10.00
N LYS A 160 6.84 -7.15 11.01
CA LYS A 160 5.38 -7.33 10.90
C LYS A 160 4.79 -6.37 9.86
N THR A 161 5.20 -5.09 9.87
CA THR A 161 4.80 -4.14 8.84
C THR A 161 5.24 -4.60 7.44
N VAL A 162 6.47 -5.13 7.30
CA VAL A 162 6.95 -5.70 6.03
C VAL A 162 6.08 -6.86 5.59
N ASP A 163 5.72 -7.77 6.49
CA ASP A 163 4.89 -8.94 6.18
C ASP A 163 3.46 -8.52 5.79
N SER A 164 2.85 -7.54 6.49
CA SER A 164 1.56 -6.96 6.10
C SER A 164 1.60 -6.31 4.69
N MET A 165 2.69 -5.63 4.35
CA MET A 165 2.86 -5.05 3.01
C MET A 165 3.15 -6.12 1.95
N GLN A 166 3.76 -7.24 2.32
CA GLN A 166 3.89 -8.40 1.44
C GLN A 166 2.53 -9.01 1.12
N ASP A 167 1.66 -9.20 2.13
CA ASP A 167 0.31 -9.72 1.92
C ASP A 167 -0.50 -8.80 0.99
N LEU A 168 -0.33 -7.48 1.13
CA LEU A 168 -0.95 -6.50 0.24
C LEU A 168 -0.41 -6.61 -1.20
N ALA A 169 0.89 -6.84 -1.37
CA ALA A 169 1.51 -7.04 -2.67
C ALA A 169 1.05 -8.35 -3.33
N GLU A 170 0.90 -9.42 -2.57
CA GLU A 170 0.35 -10.70 -3.05
C GLU A 170 -1.12 -10.58 -3.45
N GLU A 171 -1.93 -9.83 -2.66
CA GLU A 171 -3.30 -9.50 -3.05
C GLU A 171 -3.34 -8.71 -4.37
N PHE A 172 -2.43 -7.75 -4.55
CA PHE A 172 -2.30 -7.01 -5.80
C PHE A 172 -2.00 -7.93 -6.99
N ILE A 173 -1.06 -8.85 -6.88
CA ILE A 173 -0.73 -9.84 -7.92
C ILE A 173 -1.96 -10.69 -8.26
N ASN A 174 -2.70 -11.15 -7.25
CA ASN A 174 -3.92 -11.91 -7.45
C ASN A 174 -5.00 -11.09 -8.16
N GLN A 175 -5.22 -9.82 -7.77
CA GLN A 175 -6.16 -8.92 -8.42
C GLN A 175 -5.74 -8.60 -9.86
N LEU A 176 -4.44 -8.46 -10.11
CA LEU A 176 -3.89 -8.25 -11.43
C LEU A 176 -4.20 -9.45 -12.35
N GLY A 177 -4.03 -10.68 -11.83
CA GLY A 177 -4.29 -11.93 -12.57
C GLY A 177 -5.75 -12.13 -12.97
N ILE A 178 -6.70 -11.57 -12.25
CA ILE A 178 -8.14 -11.63 -12.58
C ILE A 178 -8.63 -10.39 -13.35
N THR A 179 -7.77 -9.40 -13.57
CA THR A 179 -8.15 -8.17 -14.27
C THR A 179 -8.23 -8.44 -15.78
N PRO A 180 -9.37 -8.15 -16.45
CA PRO A 180 -9.51 -8.38 -17.88
C PRO A 180 -8.41 -7.70 -18.68
N HIS A 181 -7.94 -8.38 -19.73
CA HIS A 181 -6.90 -7.91 -20.66
C HIS A 181 -5.48 -7.84 -20.10
N ILE A 182 -5.26 -8.30 -18.90
CA ILE A 182 -3.92 -8.51 -18.33
C ILE A 182 -3.66 -10.03 -18.32
N TYR A 183 -2.50 -10.41 -18.80
CA TYR A 183 -2.09 -11.82 -18.86
C TYR A 183 -0.89 -12.03 -17.93
N VAL A 184 -1.14 -12.02 -16.63
CA VAL A 184 -0.15 -12.45 -15.63
C VAL A 184 -0.35 -13.94 -15.40
N GLN A 185 -0.02 -14.76 -16.41
CA GLN A 185 0.07 -16.20 -16.21
C GLN A 185 1.54 -16.54 -15.97
N ASP A 186 1.82 -17.12 -14.80
CA ASP A 186 3.16 -17.59 -14.42
C ASP A 186 4.27 -16.54 -14.52
N SER A 187 3.90 -15.26 -14.34
CA SER A 187 4.89 -14.18 -14.33
C SER A 187 5.72 -14.28 -13.07
N ASP A 188 6.99 -14.60 -13.25
CA ASP A 188 7.96 -14.41 -12.18
C ASP A 188 7.99 -12.93 -11.78
N TYR A 189 7.83 -12.65 -10.52
CA TYR A 189 8.07 -11.33 -9.97
C TYR A 189 9.18 -11.38 -8.94
N ASN A 190 9.96 -10.31 -8.87
CA ASN A 190 10.96 -10.14 -7.84
C ASN A 190 10.36 -9.38 -6.68
N LEU A 191 10.55 -9.88 -5.46
CA LEU A 191 10.11 -9.21 -4.24
C LEU A 191 11.33 -8.88 -3.38
N ASN A 192 11.46 -7.61 -3.01
CA ASN A 192 12.49 -7.11 -2.12
C ASN A 192 11.85 -6.53 -0.85
N LYS A 193 12.35 -6.92 0.32
CA LYS A 193 11.88 -6.42 1.62
C LYS A 193 12.71 -5.23 2.08
N HIS A 194 12.03 -4.19 2.57
CA HIS A 194 12.62 -2.95 3.04
C HIS A 194 12.14 -2.62 4.45
N SER A 195 12.92 -2.96 5.46
CA SER A 195 12.61 -2.58 6.85
C SER A 195 12.80 -1.08 7.13
N LYS A 196 13.63 -0.41 6.31
CA LYS A 196 13.88 1.05 6.37
C LYS A 196 14.12 1.56 4.95
N TRP A 197 13.06 1.94 4.25
CA TRP A 197 13.16 2.40 2.88
C TRP A 197 13.55 3.87 2.79
N GLY A 198 14.40 4.20 1.81
CA GLY A 198 14.83 5.59 1.55
C GLY A 198 15.87 6.14 2.53
N VAL A 199 16.33 5.35 3.52
CA VAL A 199 17.39 5.77 4.43
C VAL A 199 18.76 5.53 3.78
N LYS A 200 19.47 6.60 3.41
CA LYS A 200 20.86 6.53 3.00
C LYS A 200 21.77 6.66 4.23
N VAL A 201 22.55 5.64 4.50
CA VAL A 201 23.67 5.76 5.44
C VAL A 201 24.84 6.41 4.71
N ILE A 202 25.02 7.70 4.90
CA ILE A 202 26.24 8.38 4.42
C ILE A 202 27.36 8.01 5.39
N ARG A 203 28.33 7.24 4.93
CA ARG A 203 29.58 6.97 5.65
C ARG A 203 30.46 8.22 5.64
N SER A 204 30.03 9.28 6.27
CA SER A 204 30.86 10.42 6.60
C SER A 204 31.37 10.26 8.03
N SER A 205 32.45 10.96 8.37
CA SER A 205 33.03 10.98 9.73
C SER A 205 32.05 11.45 10.82
N ARG A 206 30.82 11.83 10.47
CA ARG A 206 29.76 12.27 11.38
C ARG A 206 28.55 11.32 11.46
N GLN A 207 28.56 10.17 10.76
CA GLN A 207 27.47 9.18 10.77
C GLN A 207 26.06 9.79 10.54
N GLN A 208 25.95 10.80 9.72
CA GLN A 208 24.65 11.38 9.38
C GLN A 208 23.94 10.47 8.37
N SER A 209 22.73 10.04 8.70
CA SER A 209 21.81 9.42 7.75
C SER A 209 21.00 10.51 7.07
N GLU A 210 21.00 10.53 5.74
CA GLU A 210 20.02 11.32 4.98
C GLU A 210 18.86 10.41 4.61
N THR A 211 17.65 10.90 4.82
CA THR A 211 16.43 10.24 4.34
C THR A 211 16.03 10.82 2.99
N LEU A 212 15.63 9.96 2.07
CA LEU A 212 15.12 10.38 0.77
C LEU A 212 13.69 10.94 0.89
N PHE A 213 12.98 10.54 1.94
CA PHE A 213 11.62 10.93 2.26
C PHE A 213 11.57 11.50 3.68
N ASP A 214 10.67 12.45 3.89
CA ASP A 214 10.45 13.04 5.21
C ASP A 214 9.76 12.05 6.16
N ASN A 215 8.99 11.11 5.62
CA ASN A 215 8.37 10.03 6.37
C ASN A 215 9.24 8.76 6.38
N ASN A 216 9.26 8.09 7.50
CA ASN A 216 9.89 6.79 7.65
C ASN A 216 9.00 5.71 7.03
N LEU A 217 9.47 5.03 5.99
CA LEU A 217 8.71 4.05 5.23
C LEU A 217 9.29 2.65 5.38
N THR A 218 8.39 1.68 5.54
CA THR A 218 8.69 0.25 5.68
C THR A 218 7.76 -0.54 4.77
N GLY A 219 8.25 -1.58 4.11
CA GLY A 219 7.39 -2.41 3.26
C GLY A 219 8.14 -3.27 2.27
N VAL A 220 7.54 -3.47 1.10
CA VAL A 220 8.09 -4.32 0.04
C VAL A 220 8.07 -3.63 -1.32
N GLU A 221 8.99 -4.02 -2.16
CA GLU A 221 9.07 -3.66 -3.57
C GLU A 221 8.82 -4.89 -4.42
N ILE A 222 8.00 -4.77 -5.46
CA ILE A 222 7.87 -5.79 -6.49
C ILE A 222 8.29 -5.24 -7.85
N GLU A 223 9.00 -6.06 -8.62
CA GLU A 223 9.24 -5.84 -10.04
C GLU A 223 8.54 -6.96 -10.83
N ILE A 224 7.68 -6.57 -11.78
CA ILE A 224 6.88 -7.49 -12.57
C ILE A 224 6.73 -7.01 -14.01
N ASP A 225 6.82 -7.92 -14.97
CA ASP A 225 6.46 -7.69 -16.36
C ASP A 225 4.95 -7.98 -16.53
N VAL A 226 4.17 -7.00 -17.02
CA VAL A 226 2.71 -7.10 -17.15
C VAL A 226 2.29 -7.08 -18.61
N PRO A 227 2.10 -8.25 -19.26
CA PRO A 227 1.58 -8.30 -20.63
C PRO A 227 0.14 -7.79 -20.70
N ILE A 228 -0.11 -6.84 -21.57
CA ILE A 228 -1.41 -6.19 -21.76
C ILE A 228 -1.88 -6.39 -23.20
N ALA A 229 -3.08 -6.92 -23.38
CA ALA A 229 -3.63 -7.14 -24.70
C ALA A 229 -4.06 -5.83 -25.38
N LYS A 230 -3.84 -5.73 -26.68
CA LYS A 230 -4.16 -4.57 -27.53
C LYS A 230 -5.66 -4.21 -27.61
N SER A 231 -6.55 -5.09 -27.19
CA SER A 231 -8.00 -4.79 -27.18
C SER A 231 -8.34 -3.53 -26.34
N LEU A 232 -7.46 -3.16 -25.42
CA LEU A 232 -7.42 -1.84 -24.82
C LEU A 232 -6.55 -0.94 -25.70
N GLN A 233 -7.11 0.10 -26.30
CA GLN A 233 -6.31 1.10 -27.04
C GLN A 233 -5.48 1.89 -26.03
N PHE A 234 -4.25 1.43 -25.76
CA PHE A 234 -3.30 2.17 -24.93
C PHE A 234 -2.71 3.32 -25.74
N SER A 235 -2.73 4.52 -25.19
CA SER A 235 -1.83 5.57 -25.60
C SER A 235 -0.58 5.48 -24.73
N CYS A 236 0.54 5.08 -25.32
CA CYS A 236 1.81 5.50 -24.74
C CYS A 236 1.85 7.03 -24.87
N LEU A 237 1.80 7.75 -23.76
CA LEU A 237 2.37 9.07 -23.67
C LEU A 237 3.89 8.85 -23.54
N CYS A 238 4.59 9.02 -24.65
CA CYS A 238 6.04 9.23 -24.66
C CYS A 238 6.30 10.70 -24.33
#